data_7dde7e94ada8cff5248e9c09ddc4d18a
#
_entry.id   7dde7e94ada8cff5248e9c09ddc4d18a
#
_cell.length_a   1.000
_cell.length_b   1.000
_cell.length_c   1.000
_cell.angle_alpha   90.00
_cell.angle_beta   90.00
_cell.angle_gamma   90.00
#
_symmetry.space_group_name_H-M   'P 1'
#
loop_
_entity.id
_entity.type
_entity.pdbx_description
1 polymer ?
#
loop_
_entity_poly.entity_id
_entity_poly.type
_entity_poly.pdbx_seq_one_letter_code
_entity_poly.pdbx_strand_id
1 'polypeptide(L)'
;MFDKFPNSQVDSAPESISQSKEHYTKAFEGSVDRASERYPELPYHHPGHMKDVMEAVGELVELLPSDSYPHVITPWQKDLLVLAAAWHDAGFDDDKARAYPTKEDYAIALMKEDIKSNDIDLTDYEIAFLDRAIRGTIMTPSLQQRDTPEAKLLHHADMAYMTADWKTFWRGAEVFHDEEHPDMSWEKFQKFEAKFFPIYMESLKNDFQSLGIAEDEIKKRLDTLKSHRKRIMGMSNPWLERQNNQ
;
A
#
# COMPACT_ATOMS: atom_id res chain seq x y z
N MET A 1 42.98 32.37 4.82
CA MET A 1 41.84 33.14 5.35
C MET A 1 40.59 32.35 5.01
N PHE A 2 40.15 31.51 5.94
CA PHE A 2 38.98 30.65 5.71
C PHE A 2 37.81 31.23 6.52
N ASP A 3 36.80 31.70 5.79
CA ASP A 3 35.59 32.25 6.37
C ASP A 3 34.78 31.14 7.06
N LYS A 4 34.45 31.37 8.32
CA LYS A 4 33.61 30.51 9.13
C LYS A 4 32.17 30.63 8.66
N PHE A 5 31.57 29.51 8.25
CA PHE A 5 30.12 29.42 8.08
C PHE A 5 29.41 29.60 9.41
N PRO A 6 28.31 30.35 9.47
CA PRO A 6 27.57 30.54 10.70
C PRO A 6 26.87 29.21 11.10
N ASN A 7 27.00 28.87 12.39
CA ASN A 7 26.25 27.84 13.05
C ASN A 7 24.74 28.06 12.83
N SER A 8 24.07 27.19 12.05
CA SER A 8 22.63 27.12 12.06
C SER A 8 22.19 26.52 13.39
N GLN A 9 21.55 27.36 14.22
CA GLN A 9 20.77 26.90 15.38
C GLN A 9 19.78 25.87 14.89
N VAL A 10 19.87 24.64 15.41
CA VAL A 10 18.83 23.65 15.34
C VAL A 10 17.73 24.16 16.26
N ASP A 11 16.67 24.69 15.65
CA ASP A 11 15.46 25.07 16.38
C ASP A 11 14.90 23.79 17.05
N SER A 12 14.89 23.81 18.38
CA SER A 12 14.24 22.81 19.19
C SER A 12 12.76 22.75 18.84
N ALA A 13 12.26 21.56 18.49
CA ALA A 13 10.86 21.34 18.20
C ALA A 13 9.97 21.87 19.35
N PRO A 14 8.86 22.56 19.02
CA PRO A 14 8.01 23.17 20.05
C PRO A 14 7.29 22.10 20.88
N GLU A 15 7.21 22.34 22.20
CA GLU A 15 6.53 21.50 23.20
C GLU A 15 5.00 21.33 23.00
N SER A 16 4.42 21.91 21.94
CA SER A 16 3.00 21.76 21.55
C SER A 16 2.64 20.41 20.94
N ILE A 17 3.62 19.52 20.70
CA ILE A 17 3.42 18.24 19.98
C ILE A 17 2.60 17.21 20.78
N SER A 18 2.60 17.24 22.11
CA SER A 18 1.94 16.19 22.88
C SER A 18 0.41 16.32 22.98
N GLN A 19 -0.12 17.55 23.05
CA GLN A 19 -1.58 17.81 23.06
C GLN A 19 -2.20 17.67 21.65
N SER A 20 -1.41 17.92 20.60
CA SER A 20 -1.83 17.67 19.22
C SER A 20 -2.02 16.19 18.94
N LYS A 21 -1.16 15.32 19.48
CA LYS A 21 -1.12 13.88 19.14
C LYS A 21 -2.42 13.14 19.50
N GLU A 22 -3.05 13.41 20.65
CA GLU A 22 -4.29 12.78 21.06
C GLU A 22 -5.49 13.26 20.22
N HIS A 23 -5.49 14.53 19.84
CA HIS A 23 -6.52 15.10 18.96
C HIS A 23 -6.48 14.49 17.57
N TYR A 24 -5.28 14.37 16.99
CA TYR A 24 -5.08 13.73 15.69
C TYR A 24 -5.44 12.24 15.70
N THR A 25 -5.13 11.50 16.75
CA THR A 25 -5.47 10.07 16.85
C THR A 25 -6.97 9.86 16.68
N LYS A 26 -7.82 10.60 17.41
CA LYS A 26 -9.30 10.49 17.30
C LYS A 26 -9.81 10.91 15.92
N ALA A 27 -9.26 11.98 15.34
CA ALA A 27 -9.65 12.44 14.02
C ALA A 27 -9.32 11.38 12.95
N PHE A 28 -8.16 10.71 13.08
CA PHE A 28 -7.75 9.65 12.17
C PHE A 28 -8.57 8.38 12.35
N GLU A 29 -8.85 7.95 13.60
CA GLU A 29 -9.75 6.83 13.87
C GLU A 29 -11.12 7.05 13.21
N GLY A 30 -11.72 8.22 13.39
CA GLY A 30 -12.98 8.56 12.74
C GLY A 30 -12.88 8.62 11.20
N SER A 31 -11.75 9.05 10.65
CA SER A 31 -11.51 9.04 9.19
C SER A 31 -11.35 7.62 8.65
N VAL A 32 -10.67 6.73 9.38
CA VAL A 32 -10.55 5.29 9.04
C VAL A 32 -11.92 4.61 9.04
N ASP A 33 -12.77 4.89 10.03
CA ASP A 33 -14.14 4.34 10.07
C ASP A 33 -14.94 4.78 8.84
N ARG A 34 -14.89 6.07 8.49
CA ARG A 34 -15.58 6.60 7.31
C ARG A 34 -14.99 6.08 5.99
N ALA A 35 -13.68 5.84 5.93
CA ALA A 35 -13.05 5.16 4.80
C ALA A 35 -13.61 3.75 4.64
N SER A 36 -13.69 2.98 5.75
CA SER A 36 -14.25 1.63 5.76
C SER A 36 -15.69 1.57 5.21
N GLU A 37 -16.52 2.59 5.49
CA GLU A 37 -17.89 2.70 4.95
C GLU A 37 -17.93 2.94 3.43
N ARG A 38 -16.81 3.33 2.83
CA ARG A 38 -16.68 3.56 1.38
C ARG A 38 -16.16 2.35 0.61
N TYR A 39 -15.72 1.31 1.31
CA TYR A 39 -15.30 0.08 0.65
C TYR A 39 -16.53 -0.74 0.21
N PRO A 40 -16.46 -1.36 -0.96
CA PRO A 40 -17.51 -2.27 -1.42
C PRO A 40 -17.45 -3.62 -0.66
N GLU A 41 -18.51 -4.40 -0.79
CA GLU A 41 -18.58 -5.80 -0.33
C GLU A 41 -18.12 -6.75 -1.47
N LEU A 42 -16.93 -6.50 -2.01
CA LEU A 42 -16.33 -7.31 -3.06
C LEU A 42 -15.42 -8.42 -2.49
N PRO A 43 -15.12 -9.48 -3.24
CA PRO A 43 -14.28 -10.58 -2.76
C PRO A 43 -12.88 -10.16 -2.34
N TYR A 44 -12.24 -9.24 -3.07
CA TYR A 44 -10.89 -8.73 -2.80
C TYR A 44 -10.92 -7.32 -2.19
N HIS A 45 -11.58 -6.34 -2.86
CA HIS A 45 -11.66 -4.97 -2.38
C HIS A 45 -12.81 -4.81 -1.36
N HIS A 46 -12.52 -5.07 -0.09
CA HIS A 46 -13.48 -4.99 1.03
C HIS A 46 -12.81 -4.42 2.30
N PRO A 47 -13.57 -4.05 3.35
CA PRO A 47 -12.99 -3.48 4.58
C PRO A 47 -11.93 -4.35 5.27
N GLY A 48 -11.94 -5.67 5.05
CA GLY A 48 -10.90 -6.58 5.54
C GLY A 48 -9.56 -6.35 4.85
N HIS A 49 -9.55 -6.22 3.50
CA HIS A 49 -8.35 -5.87 2.74
C HIS A 49 -7.75 -4.55 3.22
N MET A 50 -8.57 -3.51 3.41
CA MET A 50 -8.13 -2.24 4.00
C MET A 50 -7.34 -2.45 5.31
N LYS A 51 -7.86 -3.28 6.22
CA LYS A 51 -7.19 -3.56 7.50
C LYS A 51 -5.88 -4.30 7.32
N ASP A 52 -5.86 -5.30 6.44
CA ASP A 52 -4.63 -6.05 6.12
C ASP A 52 -3.54 -5.12 5.57
N VAL A 53 -3.90 -4.15 4.71
CA VAL A 53 -2.96 -3.14 4.18
C VAL A 53 -2.47 -2.19 5.26
N MET A 54 -3.35 -1.74 6.17
CA MET A 54 -2.95 -0.89 7.30
C MET A 54 -1.95 -1.60 8.23
N GLU A 55 -2.16 -2.89 8.51
CA GLU A 55 -1.24 -3.71 9.31
C GLU A 55 0.10 -3.89 8.57
N ALA A 56 0.06 -4.19 7.27
CA ALA A 56 1.25 -4.35 6.45
C ALA A 56 2.10 -3.07 6.37
N VAL A 57 1.49 -1.88 6.34
CA VAL A 57 2.20 -0.60 6.46
C VAL A 57 3.01 -0.57 7.76
N GLY A 58 2.38 -0.95 8.89
CA GLY A 58 3.05 -1.02 10.18
C GLY A 58 4.31 -1.90 10.14
N GLU A 59 4.16 -3.12 9.61
CA GLU A 59 5.24 -4.09 9.48
C GLU A 59 6.37 -3.60 8.57
N LEU A 60 6.04 -3.00 7.42
CA LEU A 60 7.04 -2.51 6.47
C LEU A 60 7.83 -1.32 6.99
N VAL A 61 7.19 -0.41 7.73
CA VAL A 61 7.90 0.71 8.36
C VAL A 61 8.90 0.23 9.42
N GLU A 62 8.63 -0.88 10.11
CA GLU A 62 9.56 -1.47 11.09
C GLU A 62 10.80 -2.11 10.45
N LEU A 63 10.75 -2.43 9.16
CA LEU A 63 11.92 -2.93 8.41
C LEU A 63 12.88 -1.83 7.98
N LEU A 64 12.46 -0.56 8.06
CA LEU A 64 13.33 0.55 7.67
C LEU A 64 14.46 0.71 8.68
N PRO A 65 15.69 1.02 8.21
CA PRO A 65 16.80 1.25 9.13
C PRO A 65 16.55 2.49 10.00
N SER A 66 16.75 2.34 11.31
CA SER A 66 16.49 3.39 12.32
C SER A 66 17.35 4.64 12.17
N ASP A 67 18.50 4.53 11.48
CA ASP A 67 19.53 5.56 11.45
C ASP A 67 19.77 6.14 10.03
N SER A 68 18.94 5.83 9.06
CA SER A 68 19.17 6.18 7.65
C SER A 68 18.43 7.45 7.24
N TYR A 69 19.06 8.61 7.41
CA TYR A 69 18.66 9.82 6.69
C TYR A 69 19.03 9.67 5.18
N PRO A 70 18.14 9.99 4.21
CA PRO A 70 16.88 10.74 4.29
C PRO A 70 15.59 9.88 4.27
N HIS A 71 15.65 8.58 4.53
CA HIS A 71 14.56 7.63 4.30
C HIS A 71 13.76 7.27 5.56
N VAL A 72 14.00 7.95 6.66
CA VAL A 72 13.29 7.70 7.90
C VAL A 72 11.85 8.18 7.76
N ILE A 73 10.92 7.24 7.82
CA ILE A 73 9.51 7.55 8.06
C ILE A 73 9.35 7.88 9.54
N THR A 74 8.99 9.11 9.84
CA THR A 74 8.76 9.54 11.22
C THR A 74 7.50 8.85 11.80
N PRO A 75 7.34 8.77 13.13
CA PRO A 75 6.10 8.23 13.72
C PRO A 75 4.84 8.89 13.18
N TRP A 76 4.86 10.21 12.96
CA TRP A 76 3.76 10.95 12.35
C TRP A 76 3.51 10.55 10.89
N GLN A 77 4.55 10.38 10.10
CA GLN A 77 4.41 9.90 8.72
C GLN A 77 3.93 8.45 8.66
N LYS A 78 4.25 7.61 9.66
CA LYS A 78 3.64 6.27 9.79
C LYS A 78 2.13 6.38 10.00
N ASP A 79 1.66 7.27 10.87
CA ASP A 79 0.23 7.51 11.10
C ASP A 79 -0.46 8.00 9.80
N LEU A 80 0.18 8.90 9.06
CA LEU A 80 -0.30 9.33 7.74
C LEU A 80 -0.34 8.18 6.72
N LEU A 81 0.66 7.29 6.70
CA LEU A 81 0.65 6.11 5.82
C LEU A 81 -0.48 5.15 6.15
N VAL A 82 -0.76 4.95 7.44
CA VAL A 82 -1.92 4.13 7.87
C VAL A 82 -3.23 4.77 7.41
N LEU A 83 -3.35 6.11 7.50
CA LEU A 83 -4.51 6.83 6.96
C LEU A 83 -4.61 6.70 5.43
N ALA A 84 -3.50 6.81 4.71
CA ALA A 84 -3.47 6.59 3.26
C ALA A 84 -3.89 5.16 2.91
N ALA A 85 -3.43 4.16 3.68
CA ALA A 85 -3.83 2.76 3.52
C ALA A 85 -5.34 2.56 3.76
N ALA A 86 -5.95 3.29 4.68
CA ALA A 86 -7.39 3.23 4.88
C ALA A 86 -8.18 3.78 3.68
N TRP A 87 -7.65 4.74 2.95
CA TRP A 87 -8.36 5.39 1.86
C TRP A 87 -8.01 4.87 0.45
N HIS A 88 -6.96 4.04 0.26
CA HIS A 88 -6.36 3.75 -1.05
C HIS A 88 -7.35 3.18 -2.09
N ASP A 89 -8.32 2.36 -1.66
CA ASP A 89 -9.35 1.74 -2.50
C ASP A 89 -10.77 2.19 -2.14
N ALA A 90 -10.93 3.26 -1.37
CA ALA A 90 -12.24 3.78 -1.01
C ALA A 90 -13.02 4.19 -2.26
N GLY A 91 -14.27 3.70 -2.38
CA GLY A 91 -15.12 3.97 -3.55
C GLY A 91 -14.72 3.21 -4.82
N PHE A 92 -14.01 2.08 -4.68
CA PHE A 92 -13.46 1.29 -5.79
C PHE A 92 -14.50 0.91 -6.86
N ASP A 93 -15.73 0.57 -6.49
CA ASP A 93 -16.83 0.19 -7.40
C ASP A 93 -17.86 1.31 -7.62
N ASP A 94 -17.65 2.53 -7.08
CA ASP A 94 -18.55 3.67 -7.30
C ASP A 94 -18.53 4.09 -8.77
N ASP A 95 -19.71 4.23 -9.37
CA ASP A 95 -19.84 4.74 -10.73
C ASP A 95 -19.19 6.11 -10.94
N LYS A 96 -19.08 6.93 -9.90
CA LYS A 96 -18.39 8.23 -9.94
C LYS A 96 -16.90 8.10 -10.18
N ALA A 97 -16.27 6.96 -9.81
CA ALA A 97 -14.86 6.71 -10.07
C ALA A 97 -14.53 6.78 -11.58
N ARG A 98 -15.49 6.47 -12.45
CA ARG A 98 -15.34 6.55 -13.91
C ARG A 98 -15.08 7.97 -14.45
N ALA A 99 -15.35 9.00 -13.65
CA ALA A 99 -15.07 10.40 -14.01
C ALA A 99 -13.61 10.80 -13.72
N TYR A 100 -12.83 9.93 -13.09
CA TYR A 100 -11.44 10.18 -12.71
C TYR A 100 -10.49 9.37 -13.60
N PRO A 101 -9.23 9.81 -13.75
CA PRO A 101 -8.22 9.10 -14.53
C PRO A 101 -7.93 7.68 -14.02
N THR A 102 -7.93 7.49 -12.70
CA THR A 102 -7.78 6.20 -12.01
C THR A 102 -8.74 6.09 -10.83
N LYS A 103 -8.93 4.88 -10.30
CA LYS A 103 -9.73 4.66 -9.07
C LYS A 103 -9.06 5.31 -7.86
N GLU A 104 -7.74 5.31 -7.82
CA GLU A 104 -6.94 5.95 -6.77
C GLU A 104 -7.10 7.48 -6.80
N ASP A 105 -7.25 8.11 -7.97
CA ASP A 105 -7.58 9.54 -8.07
C ASP A 105 -8.93 9.85 -7.42
N TYR A 106 -9.91 8.95 -7.56
CA TYR A 106 -11.21 9.10 -6.91
C TYR A 106 -11.09 8.88 -5.39
N ALA A 107 -10.37 7.86 -4.94
CA ALA A 107 -10.10 7.60 -3.53
C ALA A 107 -9.42 8.82 -2.85
N ILE A 108 -8.44 9.44 -3.52
CA ILE A 108 -7.79 10.69 -3.08
C ILE A 108 -8.81 11.83 -2.96
N ALA A 109 -9.74 11.95 -3.90
CA ALA A 109 -10.76 12.98 -3.85
C ALA A 109 -11.70 12.78 -2.66
N LEU A 110 -12.14 11.54 -2.40
CA LEU A 110 -12.95 11.17 -1.22
C LEU A 110 -12.22 11.47 0.09
N MET A 111 -10.94 11.08 0.19
CA MET A 111 -10.12 11.38 1.36
C MET A 111 -9.99 12.88 1.62
N LYS A 112 -9.71 13.68 0.58
CA LYS A 112 -9.60 15.14 0.72
C LYS A 112 -10.94 15.80 1.11
N GLU A 113 -12.05 15.27 0.62
CA GLU A 113 -13.39 15.69 1.03
C GLU A 113 -13.64 15.36 2.50
N ASP A 114 -13.26 14.18 2.96
CA ASP A 114 -13.38 13.77 4.36
C ASP A 114 -12.56 14.65 5.29
N ILE A 115 -11.29 14.88 4.97
CA ILE A 115 -10.38 15.75 5.73
C ILE A 115 -11.01 17.15 5.89
N LYS A 116 -11.49 17.72 4.79
CA LYS A 116 -12.11 19.05 4.79
C LYS A 116 -13.43 19.11 5.55
N SER A 117 -14.29 18.11 5.37
CA SER A 117 -15.65 18.11 5.93
C SER A 117 -15.67 17.82 7.42
N ASN A 118 -14.60 17.23 7.94
CA ASN A 118 -14.45 16.90 9.37
C ASN A 118 -13.40 17.76 10.08
N ASP A 119 -12.98 18.87 9.45
CA ASP A 119 -12.01 19.83 9.98
C ASP A 119 -10.73 19.14 10.53
N ILE A 120 -10.23 18.12 9.80
CA ILE A 120 -8.97 17.45 10.15
C ILE A 120 -7.84 18.39 9.73
N ASP A 121 -7.13 18.94 10.71
CA ASP A 121 -6.09 19.96 10.52
C ASP A 121 -4.79 19.34 9.99
N LEU A 122 -4.72 19.11 8.68
CA LEU A 122 -3.52 18.68 7.97
C LEU A 122 -2.98 19.79 7.10
N THR A 123 -1.66 19.94 7.09
CA THR A 123 -0.95 20.85 6.20
C THR A 123 -1.00 20.40 4.74
N ASP A 124 -0.80 21.31 3.80
CA ASP A 124 -0.69 20.96 2.37
C ASP A 124 0.41 19.91 2.10
N TYR A 125 1.49 19.91 2.88
CA TYR A 125 2.56 18.92 2.79
C TYR A 125 2.06 17.51 3.19
N GLU A 126 1.29 17.39 4.25
CA GLU A 126 0.73 16.13 4.74
C GLU A 126 -0.34 15.59 3.79
N ILE A 127 -1.19 16.47 3.26
CA ILE A 127 -2.16 16.10 2.21
C ILE A 127 -1.44 15.61 0.95
N ALA A 128 -0.35 16.29 0.55
CA ALA A 128 0.45 15.84 -0.59
C ALA A 128 1.19 14.52 -0.31
N PHE A 129 1.59 14.25 0.93
CA PHE A 129 2.16 12.96 1.34
C PHE A 129 1.14 11.83 1.18
N LEU A 130 -0.09 12.00 1.67
CA LEU A 130 -1.19 11.05 1.50
C LEU A 130 -1.51 10.79 0.01
N ASP A 131 -1.59 11.85 -0.79
CA ASP A 131 -1.83 11.79 -2.25
C ASP A 131 -0.75 10.94 -2.94
N ARG A 132 0.54 11.20 -2.68
CA ARG A 132 1.64 10.42 -3.26
C ARG A 132 1.62 8.96 -2.81
N ALA A 133 1.32 8.71 -1.53
CA ALA A 133 1.24 7.35 -1.02
C ALA A 133 0.17 6.55 -1.78
N ILE A 134 -1.06 7.07 -1.90
CA ILE A 134 -2.17 6.40 -2.61
C ILE A 134 -1.84 6.23 -4.09
N ARG A 135 -1.26 7.23 -4.78
CA ARG A 135 -0.82 7.07 -6.18
C ARG A 135 0.23 5.99 -6.38
N GLY A 136 0.97 5.63 -5.33
CA GLY A 136 1.92 4.52 -5.36
C GLY A 136 1.27 3.17 -5.66
N THR A 137 -0.01 2.98 -5.32
CA THR A 137 -0.75 1.72 -5.57
C THR A 137 -1.24 1.56 -7.01
N ILE A 138 -1.21 2.62 -7.83
CA ILE A 138 -1.61 2.56 -9.24
C ILE A 138 -0.82 1.48 -9.98
N MET A 139 -1.53 0.46 -10.48
CA MET A 139 -0.92 -0.67 -11.19
C MET A 139 -0.69 -0.43 -12.68
N THR A 140 -1.29 0.61 -13.27
CA THR A 140 -1.13 0.95 -14.69
C THR A 140 0.30 1.49 -14.94
N PRO A 141 1.18 0.81 -15.71
CA PRO A 141 2.60 1.18 -15.83
C PRO A 141 2.85 2.62 -16.30
N SER A 142 2.01 3.15 -17.18
CA SER A 142 2.14 4.53 -17.68
C SER A 142 1.71 5.61 -16.69
N LEU A 143 1.02 5.24 -15.60
CA LEU A 143 0.49 6.15 -14.58
C LEU A 143 1.14 5.91 -13.21
N GLN A 144 2.01 4.93 -13.08
CA GLN A 144 2.69 4.61 -11.81
C GLN A 144 3.51 5.80 -11.29
N GLN A 145 3.37 6.08 -9.99
CA GLN A 145 4.07 7.15 -9.29
C GLN A 145 4.69 6.58 -8.00
N ARG A 146 5.82 5.86 -8.12
CA ARG A 146 6.50 5.17 -7.00
C ARG A 146 7.95 5.62 -6.83
N ASP A 147 8.18 6.90 -6.90
CA ASP A 147 9.51 7.52 -6.74
C ASP A 147 9.80 7.97 -5.29
N THR A 148 8.77 8.01 -4.43
CA THR A 148 8.91 8.42 -3.03
C THR A 148 8.81 7.23 -2.05
N PRO A 149 9.38 7.34 -0.84
CA PRO A 149 9.31 6.29 0.17
C PRO A 149 7.89 5.88 0.54
N GLU A 150 6.99 6.85 0.76
CA GLU A 150 5.60 6.61 1.11
C GLU A 150 4.84 5.86 0.00
N ALA A 151 5.09 6.19 -1.26
CA ALA A 151 4.46 5.53 -2.40
C ALA A 151 4.93 4.07 -2.54
N LYS A 152 6.23 3.80 -2.33
CA LYS A 152 6.80 2.45 -2.32
C LYS A 152 6.24 1.60 -1.20
N LEU A 153 6.22 2.16 0.02
CA LEU A 153 5.72 1.45 1.20
C LEU A 153 4.26 1.06 1.03
N LEU A 154 3.40 2.00 0.63
CA LEU A 154 1.98 1.69 0.46
C LEU A 154 1.74 0.68 -0.67
N HIS A 155 2.46 0.79 -1.81
CA HIS A 155 2.38 -0.21 -2.86
C HIS A 155 2.72 -1.62 -2.38
N HIS A 156 3.82 -1.77 -1.61
CA HIS A 156 4.20 -3.10 -1.12
C HIS A 156 3.36 -3.56 0.06
N ALA A 157 2.70 -2.67 0.78
CA ALA A 157 1.69 -3.00 1.79
C ALA A 157 0.42 -3.56 1.14
N ASP A 158 -0.09 -2.91 0.09
CA ASP A 158 -1.22 -3.38 -0.71
C ASP A 158 -0.97 -4.77 -1.33
N MET A 159 0.27 -5.01 -1.77
CA MET A 159 0.73 -6.28 -2.32
C MET A 159 1.30 -7.25 -1.27
N ALA A 160 1.09 -7.02 0.04
CA ALA A 160 1.75 -7.81 1.10
C ALA A 160 1.41 -9.31 1.04
N TYR A 161 0.19 -9.67 0.63
CA TYR A 161 -0.21 -11.08 0.45
C TYR A 161 0.70 -11.86 -0.49
N MET A 162 1.33 -11.20 -1.47
CA MET A 162 2.27 -11.82 -2.41
C MET A 162 3.49 -12.43 -1.73
N THR A 163 3.92 -11.87 -0.60
CA THR A 163 5.09 -12.34 0.16
C THR A 163 4.71 -13.07 1.45
N ALA A 164 3.43 -13.29 1.72
CA ALA A 164 2.91 -14.04 2.85
C ALA A 164 3.15 -15.56 2.68
N ASP A 165 2.68 -16.37 3.64
CA ASP A 165 2.67 -17.82 3.46
C ASP A 165 1.78 -18.25 2.27
N TRP A 166 1.97 -19.51 1.82
CA TRP A 166 1.26 -20.01 0.65
C TRP A 166 -0.27 -19.94 0.78
N LYS A 167 -0.82 -20.19 1.95
CA LYS A 167 -2.28 -20.22 2.13
C LYS A 167 -2.86 -18.82 2.00
N THR A 168 -2.23 -17.83 2.60
CA THR A 168 -2.60 -16.42 2.52
C THR A 168 -2.45 -15.92 1.08
N PHE A 169 -1.29 -16.17 0.47
CA PHE A 169 -1.04 -15.81 -0.93
C PHE A 169 -2.10 -16.41 -1.85
N TRP A 170 -2.35 -17.73 -1.75
CA TRP A 170 -3.27 -18.42 -2.66
C TRP A 170 -4.70 -17.91 -2.53
N ARG A 171 -5.16 -17.68 -1.28
CA ARG A 171 -6.47 -17.08 -1.03
C ARG A 171 -6.59 -15.69 -1.67
N GLY A 172 -5.58 -14.83 -1.50
CA GLY A 172 -5.56 -13.50 -2.13
C GLY A 172 -5.62 -13.59 -3.66
N ALA A 173 -4.80 -14.46 -4.26
CA ALA A 173 -4.80 -14.66 -5.72
C ALA A 173 -6.15 -15.19 -6.24
N GLU A 174 -6.81 -16.11 -5.52
CA GLU A 174 -8.12 -16.64 -5.90
C GLU A 174 -9.20 -15.57 -5.85
N VAL A 175 -9.30 -14.80 -4.75
CA VAL A 175 -10.35 -13.78 -4.61
C VAL A 175 -10.12 -12.61 -5.57
N PHE A 176 -8.86 -12.22 -5.81
CA PHE A 176 -8.52 -11.23 -6.82
C PHE A 176 -8.92 -11.70 -8.24
N HIS A 177 -8.63 -12.96 -8.57
CA HIS A 177 -9.07 -13.54 -9.84
C HIS A 177 -10.58 -13.51 -9.98
N ASP A 178 -11.31 -13.98 -8.96
CA ASP A 178 -12.78 -14.10 -8.99
C ASP A 178 -13.45 -12.72 -9.13
N GLU A 179 -12.80 -11.64 -8.68
CA GLU A 179 -13.30 -10.28 -8.79
C GLU A 179 -12.91 -9.61 -10.10
N GLU A 180 -11.60 -9.55 -10.41
CA GLU A 180 -11.09 -8.76 -11.53
C GLU A 180 -11.07 -9.54 -12.86
N HIS A 181 -11.06 -10.87 -12.80
CA HIS A 181 -10.87 -11.73 -13.97
C HIS A 181 -11.76 -12.98 -13.97
N PRO A 182 -13.06 -12.91 -13.63
CA PRO A 182 -13.93 -14.08 -13.43
C PRO A 182 -13.99 -15.02 -14.64
N ASP A 183 -13.81 -14.49 -15.85
CA ASP A 183 -13.83 -15.26 -17.11
C ASP A 183 -12.44 -15.79 -17.54
N MET A 184 -11.39 -15.55 -16.73
CA MET A 184 -10.05 -15.97 -17.09
C MET A 184 -9.89 -17.48 -16.84
N SER A 185 -9.46 -18.25 -17.87
CA SER A 185 -9.15 -19.65 -17.66
C SER A 185 -7.88 -19.83 -16.83
N TRP A 186 -7.76 -21.03 -16.20
CA TRP A 186 -6.56 -21.38 -15.42
C TRP A 186 -5.25 -21.22 -16.21
N GLU A 187 -5.23 -21.64 -17.45
CA GLU A 187 -4.04 -21.52 -18.31
C GLU A 187 -3.67 -20.05 -18.61
N LYS A 188 -4.69 -19.19 -18.74
CA LYS A 188 -4.46 -17.74 -18.90
C LYS A 188 -3.94 -17.13 -17.61
N PHE A 189 -4.51 -17.51 -16.46
CA PHE A 189 -4.06 -17.09 -15.14
C PHE A 189 -2.60 -17.49 -14.90
N GLN A 190 -2.23 -18.76 -15.12
CA GLN A 190 -0.84 -19.20 -15.01
C GLN A 190 0.11 -18.37 -15.89
N LYS A 191 -0.31 -18.05 -17.14
CA LYS A 191 0.50 -17.22 -18.04
C LYS A 191 0.60 -15.77 -17.57
N PHE A 192 -0.45 -15.23 -16.97
CA PHE A 192 -0.46 -13.90 -16.36
C PHE A 192 0.54 -13.87 -15.21
N GLU A 193 0.41 -14.78 -14.25
CA GLU A 193 1.30 -14.90 -13.10
C GLU A 193 2.77 -15.13 -13.52
N ALA A 194 3.00 -15.97 -14.52
CA ALA A 194 4.36 -16.21 -15.04
C ALA A 194 5.07 -14.94 -15.51
N LYS A 195 4.31 -13.95 -16.00
CA LYS A 195 4.82 -12.64 -16.43
C LYS A 195 4.88 -11.63 -15.28
N PHE A 196 3.87 -11.64 -14.42
CA PHE A 196 3.74 -10.70 -13.32
C PHE A 196 4.84 -10.89 -12.25
N PHE A 197 5.07 -12.12 -11.80
CA PHE A 197 6.06 -12.39 -10.74
C PHE A 197 7.46 -11.81 -11.01
N PRO A 198 8.09 -12.01 -12.20
CA PRO A 198 9.40 -11.41 -12.45
C PRO A 198 9.40 -9.89 -12.35
N ILE A 199 8.34 -9.23 -12.84
CA ILE A 199 8.21 -7.77 -12.81
C ILE A 199 8.08 -7.30 -11.36
N TYR A 200 7.21 -7.94 -10.58
CA TYR A 200 7.01 -7.60 -9.17
C TYR A 200 8.27 -7.88 -8.32
N MET A 201 8.97 -9.00 -8.55
CA MET A 201 10.22 -9.30 -7.86
C MET A 201 11.31 -8.26 -8.12
N GLU A 202 11.40 -7.75 -9.35
CA GLU A 202 12.36 -6.69 -9.70
C GLU A 202 11.97 -5.36 -9.03
N SER A 203 10.69 -5.00 -9.08
CA SER A 203 10.15 -3.81 -8.40
C SER A 203 10.43 -3.87 -6.89
N LEU A 204 10.04 -4.96 -6.22
CA LEU A 204 10.25 -5.15 -4.79
C LEU A 204 11.74 -5.02 -4.41
N LYS A 205 12.62 -5.68 -5.18
CA LYS A 205 14.05 -5.61 -4.93
C LYS A 205 14.56 -4.18 -5.01
N ASN A 206 14.24 -3.47 -6.09
CA ASN A 206 14.74 -2.11 -6.34
C ASN A 206 14.18 -1.12 -5.30
N ASP A 207 12.90 -1.23 -4.99
CA ASP A 207 12.24 -0.36 -4.02
C ASP A 207 12.79 -0.59 -2.61
N PHE A 208 12.92 -1.85 -2.17
CA PHE A 208 13.44 -2.19 -0.85
C PHE A 208 14.92 -1.81 -0.69
N GLN A 209 15.74 -2.00 -1.72
CA GLN A 209 17.13 -1.51 -1.73
C GLN A 209 17.18 0.01 -1.60
N SER A 210 16.32 0.74 -2.33
CA SER A 210 16.25 2.20 -2.25
C SER A 210 15.77 2.72 -0.89
N LEU A 211 14.97 1.92 -0.17
CA LEU A 211 14.51 2.19 1.19
C LEU A 211 15.53 1.79 2.26
N GLY A 212 16.63 1.14 1.88
CA GLY A 212 17.67 0.67 2.80
C GLY A 212 17.27 -0.57 3.61
N ILE A 213 16.24 -1.30 3.19
CA ILE A 213 15.81 -2.54 3.83
C ILE A 213 16.94 -3.59 3.69
N ALA A 214 17.16 -4.37 4.74
CA ALA A 214 18.26 -5.32 4.83
C ALA A 214 18.19 -6.40 3.74
N GLU A 215 19.34 -6.74 3.15
CA GLU A 215 19.44 -7.70 2.04
C GLU A 215 18.91 -9.11 2.37
N ASP A 216 19.00 -9.54 3.61
CA ASP A 216 18.46 -10.82 4.07
C ASP A 216 16.92 -10.83 4.04
N GLU A 217 16.25 -9.73 4.40
CA GLU A 217 14.79 -9.59 4.30
C GLU A 217 14.36 -9.52 2.82
N ILE A 218 15.08 -8.76 2.00
CA ILE A 218 14.83 -8.73 0.54
C ILE A 218 14.93 -10.14 -0.03
N LYS A 219 16.00 -10.85 0.29
CA LYS A 219 16.22 -12.23 -0.18
C LYS A 219 15.11 -13.16 0.27
N LYS A 220 14.69 -13.10 1.54
CA LYS A 220 13.61 -13.91 2.10
C LYS A 220 12.32 -13.73 1.30
N ARG A 221 11.91 -12.49 1.02
CA ARG A 221 10.70 -12.19 0.25
C ARG A 221 10.80 -12.65 -1.21
N LEU A 222 11.95 -12.44 -1.84
CA LEU A 222 12.19 -12.92 -3.20
C LEU A 222 12.16 -14.46 -3.29
N ASP A 223 12.69 -15.18 -2.31
CA ASP A 223 12.66 -16.63 -2.26
C ASP A 223 11.23 -17.17 -2.05
N THR A 224 10.41 -16.46 -1.24
CA THR A 224 8.97 -16.73 -1.10
C THR A 224 8.25 -16.59 -2.44
N LEU A 225 8.44 -15.47 -3.14
CA LEU A 225 7.83 -15.21 -4.45
C LEU A 225 8.24 -16.28 -5.50
N LYS A 226 9.52 -16.66 -5.54
CA LYS A 226 9.99 -17.75 -6.42
C LYS A 226 9.30 -19.07 -6.10
N SER A 227 9.10 -19.36 -4.81
CA SER A 227 8.41 -20.57 -4.36
C SER A 227 6.94 -20.57 -4.80
N HIS A 228 6.23 -19.45 -4.60
CA HIS A 228 4.84 -19.31 -5.03
C HIS A 228 4.70 -19.47 -6.54
N ARG A 229 5.52 -18.76 -7.31
CA ARG A 229 5.55 -18.88 -8.77
C ARG A 229 5.78 -20.33 -9.21
N LYS A 230 6.79 -21.01 -8.64
CA LYS A 230 7.07 -22.42 -8.96
C LYS A 230 5.88 -23.31 -8.68
N ARG A 231 5.19 -23.08 -7.55
CA ARG A 231 4.02 -23.88 -7.16
C ARG A 231 2.85 -23.64 -8.11
N ILE A 232 2.50 -22.40 -8.45
CA ILE A 232 1.45 -22.10 -9.44
C ILE A 232 1.75 -22.78 -10.77
N MET A 233 2.97 -22.68 -11.28
CA MET A 233 3.36 -23.25 -12.56
C MET A 233 3.32 -24.78 -12.57
N GLY A 234 3.42 -25.42 -11.41
CA GLY A 234 3.35 -26.88 -11.26
C GLY A 234 1.96 -27.42 -10.91
N MET A 235 0.98 -26.55 -10.63
CA MET A 235 -0.37 -26.98 -10.26
C MET A 235 -1.18 -27.43 -11.49
N SER A 236 -1.93 -28.53 -11.32
CA SER A 236 -3.09 -28.83 -12.18
C SER A 236 -4.20 -27.78 -11.91
N ASN A 237 -5.16 -27.67 -12.84
CA ASN A 237 -6.24 -26.69 -12.74
C ASN A 237 -7.08 -26.89 -11.45
N PRO A 238 -6.95 -26.04 -10.42
CA PRO A 238 -7.68 -26.21 -9.16
C PRO A 238 -9.15 -25.80 -9.29
N TRP A 239 -9.52 -25.06 -10.33
CA TRP A 239 -10.90 -24.58 -10.54
C TRP A 239 -11.81 -25.69 -11.10
N LEU A 240 -11.25 -26.72 -11.75
CA LEU A 240 -12.03 -27.89 -12.17
C LEU A 240 -12.58 -28.67 -10.97
N GLU A 241 -11.87 -28.72 -9.87
CA GLU A 241 -12.34 -29.41 -8.65
C GLU A 241 -13.51 -28.66 -7.98
N ARG A 242 -13.58 -27.35 -8.10
CA ARG A 242 -14.69 -26.55 -7.58
C ARG A 242 -15.99 -26.77 -8.36
N GLN A 243 -15.91 -26.90 -9.69
CA GLN A 243 -17.09 -27.15 -10.56
C GLN A 243 -17.72 -28.52 -10.33
N ASN A 244 -16.93 -29.50 -9.89
CA ASN A 244 -17.41 -30.86 -9.60
C ASN A 244 -18.00 -31.01 -8.20
N ASN A 245 -17.85 -30.00 -7.32
CA ASN A 245 -18.32 -30.02 -5.93
C ASN A 245 -19.50 -29.05 -5.68
N GLN A 246 -20.05 -28.42 -6.72
CA GLN A 246 -21.28 -27.64 -6.72
C GLN A 246 -22.42 -28.46 -7.38
#